data_ed07b5a733c94b86fe3b21a523a01073
#
_entry.id   ed07b5a733c94b86fe3b21a523a01073
#
_cell.length_a   1.000
_cell.length_b   1.000
_cell.length_c   1.000
_cell.angle_alpha   90.00
_cell.angle_beta   90.00
_cell.angle_gamma   90.00
#
_symmetry.space_group_name_H-M   'P 1'
#
loop_
_entity.id
_entity.type
_entity.pdbx_description
1 polymer ?
#
loop_
_entity_poly.entity_id
_entity_poly.type
_entity_poly.pdbx_seq_one_letter_code
_entity_poly.pdbx_strand_id
1 'polypeptide(L)' 'MKKITGPDVGIILSIVGIIASILVVIIDIIKKESFGVGIGLLLFCILTLLTNIKNKKDNK' A
#
# COMPACT_ATOMS: atom_id res chain seq x y z
N MET A 1 -12.76 -2.23 -22.16
CA MET A 1 -12.26 -1.93 -20.81
C MET A 1 -12.44 -3.15 -19.92
N LYS A 2 -11.40 -3.52 -19.20
CA LYS A 2 -11.45 -4.71 -18.37
C LYS A 2 -12.24 -4.44 -17.09
N LYS A 3 -13.01 -5.43 -16.68
CA LYS A 3 -13.67 -5.38 -15.40
C LYS A 3 -12.65 -5.55 -14.28
N ILE A 4 -12.72 -4.70 -13.28
CA ILE A 4 -11.86 -4.79 -12.12
C ILE A 4 -12.64 -5.49 -11.02
N THR A 5 -12.13 -6.62 -10.57
CA THR A 5 -12.76 -7.38 -9.48
C THR A 5 -12.33 -6.80 -8.13
N GLY A 6 -12.98 -7.27 -7.06
CA GLY A 6 -12.67 -6.81 -5.71
C GLY A 6 -11.20 -6.93 -5.34
N PRO A 7 -10.57 -8.13 -5.50
CA PRO A 7 -9.15 -8.27 -5.18
C PRO A 7 -8.26 -7.36 -6.01
N ASP A 8 -8.60 -7.15 -7.28
CA ASP A 8 -7.81 -6.26 -8.15
C ASP A 8 -7.87 -4.82 -7.66
N VAL A 9 -9.05 -4.36 -7.25
CA VAL A 9 -9.20 -3.02 -6.69
C VAL A 9 -8.33 -2.87 -5.45
N GLY A 10 -8.36 -3.85 -4.55
CA GLY A 10 -7.55 -3.83 -3.34
C GLY A 10 -6.05 -3.75 -3.65
N ILE A 11 -5.59 -4.51 -4.63
CA ILE A 11 -4.19 -4.51 -5.03
C ILE A 11 -3.80 -3.14 -5.57
N ILE A 12 -4.62 -2.57 -6.45
CA ILE A 12 -4.35 -1.25 -7.03
C ILE A 12 -4.29 -0.19 -5.94
N LEU A 13 -5.27 -0.19 -5.05
CA LEU A 13 -5.31 0.78 -3.95
C LEU A 13 -4.11 0.62 -3.03
N SER A 14 -3.68 -0.60 -2.76
CA SER A 14 -2.51 -0.87 -1.93
C SER A 14 -1.24 -0.32 -2.58
N ILE A 15 -1.09 -0.50 -3.88
CA ILE A 15 0.07 0.02 -4.60
C ILE A 15 0.10 1.54 -4.52
N VAL A 16 -1.03 2.19 -4.75
CA VAL A 16 -1.14 3.65 -4.64
C VAL A 16 -0.78 4.10 -3.23
N GLY A 17 -1.30 3.39 -2.22
CA GLY A 17 -0.99 3.69 -0.83
C GLY A 17 0.48 3.56 -0.50
N ILE A 18 1.14 2.52 -1.03
CA ILE A 18 2.57 2.30 -0.82
C ILE A 18 3.37 3.46 -1.42
N ILE A 19 3.04 3.86 -2.64
CA ILE A 19 3.72 4.97 -3.30
C ILE A 19 3.55 6.25 -2.48
N ALA A 20 2.32 6.54 -2.06
CA ALA A 20 2.05 7.72 -1.24
C ALA A 20 2.82 7.69 0.08
N SER A 21 2.87 6.52 0.72
CA SER A 21 3.60 6.37 1.99
C SER A 21 5.09 6.62 1.80
N ILE A 22 5.67 6.13 0.71
CA ILE A 22 7.08 6.37 0.41
C ILE A 22 7.34 7.86 0.26
N LEU A 23 6.46 8.57 -0.46
CA LEU A 23 6.60 10.01 -0.64
C LEU A 23 6.54 10.74 0.71
N VAL A 24 5.62 10.34 1.57
CA VAL A 24 5.49 10.94 2.91
C VAL A 24 6.78 10.72 3.70
N VAL A 25 7.32 9.51 3.69
CA VAL A 25 8.55 9.20 4.41
C VAL A 25 9.71 10.05 3.90
N ILE A 26 9.83 10.21 2.59
CA ILE A 26 10.87 11.02 2.00
C ILE A 26 10.76 12.48 2.46
N ILE A 27 9.54 13.02 2.45
CA ILE A 27 9.30 14.39 2.89
C ILE A 27 9.67 14.55 4.36
N ASP A 28 9.29 13.60 5.20
CA ASP A 28 9.60 13.64 6.63
C ASP A 28 11.10 13.62 6.86
N ILE A 29 11.84 12.81 6.12
CA ILE A 29 13.29 12.75 6.23
C ILE A 29 13.91 14.10 5.85
N ILE A 30 13.44 14.70 4.76
CA ILE A 30 13.94 16.00 4.30
C ILE A 30 13.70 17.08 5.35
N LYS A 31 12.52 17.05 5.98
CA LYS A 31 12.17 18.02 7.01
C LYS A 31 12.78 17.70 8.36
N LYS A 32 13.44 16.56 8.48
CA LYS A 32 14.03 16.07 9.73
C LYS A 32 12.98 15.89 10.82
N GLU A 33 11.77 15.51 10.40
CA GLU A 33 10.68 15.22 11.33
C GLU A 33 10.60 13.73 11.60
N SER A 34 9.81 13.35 12.62
CA SER A 34 9.59 11.96 12.92
C SER A 34 8.86 11.28 11.76
N PHE A 35 9.39 10.16 11.29
CA PHE A 35 8.79 9.42 10.18
C PHE A 35 8.08 8.15 10.64
N GLY A 36 7.76 8.06 11.93
CA GLY A 36 7.07 6.89 12.45
C GLY A 36 5.71 6.66 11.80
N VAL A 37 4.96 7.74 11.55
CA VAL A 37 3.65 7.65 10.91
C VAL A 37 3.80 7.09 9.48
N GLY A 38 4.78 7.60 8.74
CA GLY A 38 5.03 7.13 7.38
C GLY A 38 5.40 5.66 7.33
N ILE A 39 6.26 5.23 8.27
CA ILE A 39 6.65 3.83 8.36
C ILE A 39 5.44 2.96 8.70
N GLY A 40 4.62 3.41 9.66
CA GLY A 40 3.42 2.68 10.03
C GLY A 40 2.45 2.51 8.85
N LEU A 41 2.23 3.58 8.10
CA LEU A 41 1.40 3.52 6.91
C LEU A 41 1.98 2.57 5.86
N LEU A 42 3.28 2.61 5.68
CA LEU A 42 3.94 1.73 4.71
C LEU A 42 3.75 0.27 5.08
N LEU A 43 3.97 -0.08 6.35
CA LEU A 43 3.79 -1.44 6.83
C LEU A 43 2.34 -1.88 6.66
N PHE A 44 1.40 -1.03 7.01
CA PHE A 44 -0.02 -1.34 6.86
C PHE A 44 -0.37 -1.62 5.40
N CYS A 45 0.12 -0.79 4.48
CA CYS A 45 -0.13 -0.96 3.07
C CYS A 45 0.47 -2.26 2.54
N ILE A 46 1.68 -2.61 3.00
CA ILE A 46 2.33 -3.85 2.59
C ILE A 46 1.52 -5.04 3.07
N LEU A 47 1.07 -5.04 4.32
CA LEU A 47 0.25 -6.12 4.85
C LEU A 47 -1.05 -6.26 4.07
N THR A 48 -1.70 -5.14 3.76
CA THR A 48 -2.93 -5.15 2.98
C THR A 48 -2.68 -5.74 1.59
N LEU A 49 -1.58 -5.34 0.96
CA LEU A 49 -1.24 -5.85 -0.36
C LEU A 49 -1.02 -7.36 -0.34
N LEU A 50 -0.28 -7.86 0.64
CA LEU A 50 -0.03 -9.29 0.79
C LEU A 50 -1.33 -10.05 0.99
N THR A 51 -2.23 -9.52 1.81
CA THR A 51 -3.52 -10.15 2.06
C THR A 51 -4.34 -10.22 0.76
N ASN A 52 -4.37 -9.15 -0.01
CA ASN A 52 -5.12 -9.13 -1.26
C ASN A 52 -4.54 -10.10 -2.28
N ILE A 53 -3.22 -10.18 -2.36
CA ILE A 53 -2.56 -11.12 -3.28
C ILE A 53 -2.90 -12.56 -2.88
N LYS A 54 -2.87 -12.84 -1.58
CA LYS A 54 -3.19 -14.18 -1.10
C LYS A 54 -4.63 -14.54 -1.42
N ASN A 55 -5.56 -13.61 -1.20
CA ASN A 55 -6.97 -13.86 -1.49
C ASN A 55 -7.18 -14.13 -2.97
N LYS A 56 -6.51 -13.36 -3.82
CA LYS A 56 -6.63 -13.57 -5.27
C LYS A 56 -6.08 -14.93 -5.68
N LYS A 57 -4.98 -15.35 -5.07
CA LYS A 57 -4.37 -16.62 -5.39
C LYS A 57 -5.21 -17.79 -4.91
N ASP A 58 -5.79 -17.68 -3.72
CA ASP A 58 -6.62 -18.74 -3.16
C ASP A 58 -7.97 -18.86 -3.86
N ASN A 59 -8.45 -17.76 -4.39
CA ASN A 59 -9.77 -17.70 -5.03
C ASN A 59 -9.64 -18.08 -6.50
N LYS A 60 -9.64 -19.35 -6.76
CA LYS A 60 -9.56 -19.84 -8.13
C LYS A 60 -10.91 -19.82 -8.82
#